data_caa759acd5c93900ae8160ac9951eb2f
#
_entry.id   caa759acd5c93900ae8160ac9951eb2f
#
_cell.length_a   1.000
_cell.length_b   1.000
_cell.length_c   1.000
_cell.angle_alpha   90.00
_cell.angle_beta   90.00
_cell.angle_gamma   90.00
#
_symmetry.space_group_name_H-M   'P 1'
#
loop_
_entity.id
_entity.type
_entity.pdbx_description
1 polymer ?
#
loop_
_entity_poly.entity_id
_entity_poly.type
_entity_poly.pdbx_seq_one_letter_code
_entity_poly.pdbx_strand_id
1 'polypeptide(L)'
;TLEPGSDAVIRVELAQPIYDELVYTPVTLTKTDITGAKTVPGAQIEVRNEQGEMIYRATTDANGEIPDIPVTPGTYTFREILAPSGYALNEAETRFTVDEQGNVTGNTMMRDDYTRVQLRKQDENGAPLSGVEFALVTETGTRLTTAVSDANGLVTFEKIPYGRYTVEETQPLPGYFKAAVHVHLTVDGTFVNPNEPLETVTNTPMRLAYKKVDTSGRPLAGVEFSLINAATNVVTEVATSDENGEFIFRHIDYGDWIIRETAAPNGYRRMEDMLLHIGEDFVQPEPITLVNVPNSYMFMKMDSDGNPLSGVKFVLEDADGNVLREMESGEDGTVLLENLDDGQYVVRETEALQGYVKTEDTLTFTIDESYVVPEEMPCLVNEKEDEKHDIQTGVDIELTPMMTEGAALLLLAGIILIGRRLADRKRRKK
;
A
#
# COMPACT_ATOMS: atom_id res chain seq x y z
N THR A 1 10.66 105.00 29.91
CA THR A 1 10.15 105.51 28.63
C THR A 1 11.30 105.55 27.64
N LEU A 2 11.25 104.65 26.65
CA LEU A 2 12.20 104.68 25.54
C LEU A 2 11.78 105.77 24.54
N GLU A 3 12.73 106.56 24.11
CA GLU A 3 12.50 107.59 23.06
C GLU A 3 12.31 106.89 21.69
N PRO A 4 11.42 107.43 20.82
CA PRO A 4 11.26 106.86 19.49
C PRO A 4 12.53 107.11 18.66
N GLY A 5 13.22 106.02 18.23
CA GLY A 5 14.41 106.01 17.39
C GLY A 5 15.68 105.52 17.98
N SER A 6 15.67 104.94 19.21
CA SER A 6 16.84 104.25 19.75
C SER A 6 16.83 102.76 19.32
N ASP A 7 17.89 102.27 18.69
CA ASP A 7 18.17 100.87 18.42
C ASP A 7 18.54 100.05 19.68
N ALA A 8 17.80 100.34 20.76
CA ALA A 8 18.07 99.64 22.05
C ALA A 8 17.54 98.19 21.98
N VAL A 9 18.47 97.31 21.90
CA VAL A 9 18.18 95.88 22.06
C VAL A 9 17.92 95.64 23.57
N ILE A 10 16.68 95.35 23.94
CA ILE A 10 16.34 94.90 25.30
C ILE A 10 16.77 93.41 25.42
N ARG A 11 17.85 93.25 26.15
CA ARG A 11 18.17 91.85 26.59
C ARG A 11 17.34 91.51 27.84
N VAL A 12 16.45 90.61 27.71
CA VAL A 12 15.79 89.96 28.86
C VAL A 12 16.62 88.75 29.28
N GLU A 13 17.30 88.86 30.41
CA GLU A 13 17.92 87.74 31.03
C GLU A 13 16.84 87.05 31.88
N LEU A 14 16.50 85.82 31.51
CA LEU A 14 15.63 84.94 32.32
C LEU A 14 16.41 84.51 33.58
N ALA A 15 15.83 84.73 34.74
CA ALA A 15 16.44 84.36 36.05
C ALA A 15 16.54 82.81 36.25
N GLN A 16 15.85 82.04 35.44
CA GLN A 16 15.93 80.59 35.37
C GLN A 16 15.74 80.13 33.92
N PRO A 17 16.39 79.04 33.52
CA PRO A 17 16.15 78.47 32.22
C PRO A 17 14.70 78.01 32.13
N ILE A 18 14.06 78.27 30.96
CA ILE A 18 12.77 77.72 30.61
C ILE A 18 13.07 76.30 30.12
N TYR A 19 12.59 75.29 30.84
CA TYR A 19 12.58 73.93 30.38
C TYR A 19 11.20 73.67 29.73
N ASP A 20 11.16 73.31 28.49
CA ASP A 20 9.97 72.74 27.89
C ASP A 20 9.88 71.28 28.39
N GLU A 21 8.93 70.97 29.28
CA GLU A 21 8.63 69.61 29.66
C GLU A 21 8.06 68.93 28.43
N LEU A 22 8.70 67.83 28.03
CA LEU A 22 8.13 66.92 27.02
C LEU A 22 6.80 66.38 27.52
N VAL A 23 5.70 66.75 26.86
CA VAL A 23 4.36 66.26 27.15
C VAL A 23 4.22 64.91 26.44
N TYR A 24 4.07 63.85 27.23
CA TYR A 24 3.80 62.52 26.72
C TYR A 24 2.30 62.21 26.69
N THR A 25 1.84 61.63 25.59
CA THR A 25 0.48 61.07 25.48
C THR A 25 0.54 59.59 25.76
N PRO A 26 -0.20 59.08 26.74
CA PRO A 26 -0.29 57.62 26.97
C PRO A 26 -1.12 56.98 25.84
N VAL A 27 -0.56 56.01 25.14
CA VAL A 27 -1.24 55.25 24.10
C VAL A 27 -1.33 53.78 24.55
N THR A 28 -2.52 53.19 24.42
CA THR A 28 -2.72 51.77 24.65
C THR A 28 -2.80 51.01 23.30
N LEU A 29 -1.95 50.00 23.12
CA LEU A 29 -2.05 49.08 22.02
C LEU A 29 -2.82 47.83 22.47
N THR A 30 -3.70 47.32 21.61
CA THR A 30 -4.54 46.15 21.90
C THR A 30 -4.28 45.05 20.89
N LYS A 31 -4.19 43.81 21.38
CA LYS A 31 -4.00 42.64 20.56
C LYS A 31 -5.12 41.62 20.79
N THR A 32 -5.75 41.17 19.69
CA THR A 32 -6.83 40.18 19.71
C THR A 32 -6.56 39.06 18.73
N ASP A 33 -7.30 37.95 18.82
CA ASP A 33 -7.33 36.91 17.79
C ASP A 33 -7.95 37.48 16.48
N ILE A 34 -7.83 36.75 15.39
CA ILE A 34 -8.32 37.16 14.06
C ILE A 34 -9.83 37.48 14.07
N THR A 35 -10.60 36.83 14.96
CA THR A 35 -12.05 37.08 15.10
C THR A 35 -12.34 38.41 15.86
N GLY A 36 -11.39 38.90 16.63
CA GLY A 36 -11.57 39.99 17.57
C GLY A 36 -12.30 39.63 18.87
N ALA A 37 -12.63 38.36 19.07
CA ALA A 37 -13.41 37.90 20.22
C ALA A 37 -12.55 37.55 21.44
N LYS A 38 -11.28 37.26 21.24
CA LYS A 38 -10.34 36.87 22.30
C LYS A 38 -9.17 37.82 22.32
N THR A 39 -8.75 38.22 23.51
CA THR A 39 -7.51 38.94 23.73
C THR A 39 -6.31 38.01 23.58
N VAL A 40 -5.17 38.54 23.15
CA VAL A 40 -3.91 37.78 22.93
C VAL A 40 -2.83 38.28 23.87
N PRO A 41 -2.73 37.68 25.07
CA PRO A 41 -1.66 37.96 26.01
C PRO A 41 -0.34 37.32 25.60
N GLY A 42 0.80 37.93 25.98
CA GLY A 42 2.11 37.36 25.79
C GLY A 42 2.77 37.64 24.44
N ALA A 43 2.15 38.44 23.60
CA ALA A 43 2.73 38.92 22.35
C ALA A 43 3.78 39.99 22.61
N GLN A 44 4.96 39.92 22.02
CA GLN A 44 5.97 40.98 22.11
C GLN A 44 5.85 41.94 20.95
N ILE A 45 5.65 43.23 21.29
CA ILE A 45 5.45 44.32 20.34
C ILE A 45 6.62 45.29 20.45
N GLU A 46 7.04 45.79 19.30
CA GLU A 46 8.02 46.85 19.13
C GLU A 46 7.34 48.06 18.50
N VAL A 47 7.53 49.22 19.10
CA VAL A 47 7.04 50.52 18.59
C VAL A 47 8.23 51.33 18.07
N ARG A 48 8.09 51.91 16.88
CA ARG A 48 9.10 52.70 16.20
C ARG A 48 8.54 54.11 15.88
N ASN A 49 9.43 55.10 15.94
CA ASN A 49 9.10 56.46 15.48
C ASN A 49 9.18 56.54 13.93
N GLU A 50 8.91 57.71 13.39
CA GLU A 50 8.93 58.01 11.95
C GLU A 50 10.34 57.84 11.34
N GLN A 51 11.41 57.96 12.12
CA GLN A 51 12.80 57.72 11.71
C GLN A 51 13.16 56.25 11.72
N GLY A 52 12.25 55.37 12.13
CA GLY A 52 12.45 53.93 12.23
C GLY A 52 13.19 53.50 13.51
N GLU A 53 13.42 54.40 14.43
CA GLU A 53 14.07 54.12 15.70
C GLU A 53 13.08 53.42 16.65
N MET A 54 13.53 52.35 17.31
CA MET A 54 12.73 51.65 18.33
C MET A 54 12.65 52.52 19.57
N ILE A 55 11.44 52.95 19.92
CA ILE A 55 11.18 53.77 21.08
C ILE A 55 10.61 53.03 22.27
N TYR A 56 9.92 51.88 22.00
CA TYR A 56 9.30 51.08 23.04
C TYR A 56 9.23 49.60 22.65
N ARG A 57 9.35 48.76 23.64
CA ARG A 57 9.15 47.30 23.50
C ARG A 57 8.49 46.74 24.75
N ALA A 58 7.43 46.00 24.61
CA ALA A 58 6.74 45.38 25.72
C ALA A 58 5.98 44.14 25.29
N THR A 59 5.49 43.41 26.27
CA THR A 59 4.66 42.22 26.10
C THR A 59 3.22 42.52 26.50
N THR A 60 2.24 42.10 25.71
CA THR A 60 0.83 42.26 26.03
C THR A 60 0.47 41.57 27.34
N ASP A 61 -0.32 42.23 28.17
CA ASP A 61 -0.79 41.78 29.47
C ASP A 61 -1.91 40.72 29.34
N ALA A 62 -2.53 40.35 30.46
CA ALA A 62 -3.62 39.37 30.51
C ALA A 62 -4.88 39.81 29.72
N ASN A 63 -5.05 41.12 29.48
CA ASN A 63 -6.14 41.68 28.65
C ASN A 63 -5.74 41.80 27.18
N GLY A 64 -4.52 41.40 26.80
CA GLY A 64 -3.97 41.59 25.45
C GLY A 64 -3.58 43.05 25.19
N GLU A 65 -3.26 43.84 26.21
CA GLU A 65 -2.96 45.24 26.11
C GLU A 65 -1.50 45.54 26.48
N ILE A 66 -0.96 46.60 25.86
CA ILE A 66 0.21 47.33 26.32
C ILE A 66 -0.28 48.75 26.66
N PRO A 67 -0.58 48.98 27.93
CA PRO A 67 -1.14 50.25 28.38
C PRO A 67 -0.05 51.33 28.48
N ASP A 68 -0.48 52.58 28.40
CA ASP A 68 0.26 53.78 28.80
C ASP A 68 1.66 53.93 28.14
N ILE A 69 1.80 53.59 26.86
CA ILE A 69 3.03 53.84 26.11
C ILE A 69 3.24 55.37 25.99
N PRO A 70 4.29 55.91 26.59
CA PRO A 70 4.51 57.36 26.59
C PRO A 70 5.10 57.80 25.26
N VAL A 71 4.31 58.47 24.43
CA VAL A 71 4.76 59.02 23.11
C VAL A 71 4.54 60.51 23.02
N THR A 72 5.40 61.20 22.29
CA THR A 72 5.26 62.62 21.94
C THR A 72 4.42 62.77 20.67
N PRO A 73 3.98 63.99 20.29
CA PRO A 73 3.37 64.20 18.99
C PRO A 73 4.26 63.66 17.85
N GLY A 74 3.68 62.85 16.94
CA GLY A 74 4.41 62.19 15.86
C GLY A 74 3.67 61.00 15.26
N THR A 75 4.27 60.38 14.27
CA THR A 75 3.75 59.15 13.64
C THR A 75 4.57 57.95 14.11
N TYR A 76 3.87 56.88 14.45
CA TYR A 76 4.45 55.68 15.00
C TYR A 76 3.99 54.47 14.24
N THR A 77 4.89 53.49 14.11
CA THR A 77 4.56 52.13 13.66
C THR A 77 4.79 51.18 14.80
N PHE A 78 3.94 50.14 14.87
CA PHE A 78 4.21 49.00 15.76
C PHE A 78 4.05 47.70 15.00
N ARG A 79 4.84 46.71 15.40
CA ARG A 79 4.86 45.38 14.84
C ARG A 79 5.04 44.34 15.91
N GLU A 80 4.57 43.15 15.65
CA GLU A 80 4.89 42.01 16.47
C GLU A 80 6.28 41.47 16.15
N ILE A 81 7.03 41.10 17.18
CA ILE A 81 8.35 40.47 17.04
C ILE A 81 8.40 39.04 17.55
N LEU A 82 7.48 38.68 18.47
CA LEU A 82 7.24 37.30 18.90
C LEU A 82 5.75 37.12 19.19
N ALA A 83 5.12 36.18 18.49
CA ALA A 83 3.76 35.75 18.78
C ALA A 83 3.71 34.83 19.98
N PRO A 84 2.64 34.76 20.77
CA PRO A 84 2.50 33.79 21.85
C PRO A 84 2.16 32.40 21.31
N SER A 85 2.38 31.37 22.15
CA SER A 85 2.12 29.96 21.77
C SER A 85 0.69 29.76 21.28
N GLY A 86 0.54 29.09 20.11
CA GLY A 86 -0.74 28.85 19.44
C GLY A 86 -1.16 29.94 18.43
N TYR A 87 -0.39 31.01 18.34
CA TYR A 87 -0.58 32.08 17.35
C TYR A 87 0.61 32.20 16.39
N ALA A 88 0.33 32.56 15.15
CA ALA A 88 1.36 32.86 14.16
C ALA A 88 1.82 34.30 14.26
N LEU A 89 3.10 34.54 13.98
CA LEU A 89 3.66 35.92 13.93
C LEU A 89 2.93 36.72 12.88
N ASN A 90 2.41 37.88 13.32
CA ASN A 90 1.83 38.87 12.42
C ASN A 90 2.94 39.84 11.95
N GLU A 91 3.41 39.66 10.72
CA GLU A 91 4.47 40.50 10.12
C GLU A 91 3.97 41.87 9.67
N ALA A 92 2.66 42.15 9.77
CA ALA A 92 2.11 43.45 9.34
C ALA A 92 2.54 44.57 10.29
N GLU A 93 2.95 45.69 9.72
CA GLU A 93 3.16 46.93 10.46
C GLU A 93 1.86 47.70 10.55
N THR A 94 1.53 48.15 11.75
CA THR A 94 0.34 48.95 12.02
C THR A 94 0.79 50.38 12.42
N ARG A 95 0.06 51.40 11.99
CA ARG A 95 0.44 52.79 12.18
C ARG A 95 -0.63 53.58 12.93
N PHE A 96 -0.15 54.45 13.85
CA PHE A 96 -0.95 55.48 14.51
C PHE A 96 -0.20 56.81 14.54
N THR A 97 -0.92 57.92 14.78
CA THR A 97 -0.37 59.25 14.86
C THR A 97 -0.94 59.93 16.11
N VAL A 98 -0.10 60.69 16.79
CA VAL A 98 -0.47 61.55 17.92
C VAL A 98 -0.23 62.99 17.51
N ASP A 99 -1.25 63.83 17.62
CA ASP A 99 -1.13 65.28 17.33
C ASP A 99 -0.59 66.09 18.53
N GLU A 100 -0.35 67.39 18.32
CA GLU A 100 0.15 68.25 19.40
C GLU A 100 -0.84 68.42 20.56
N GLN A 101 -2.10 68.07 20.37
CA GLN A 101 -3.14 68.15 21.39
C GLN A 101 -3.29 66.77 22.12
N GLY A 102 -2.50 65.78 21.77
CA GLY A 102 -2.56 64.45 22.34
C GLY A 102 -3.68 63.57 21.79
N ASN A 103 -4.32 63.93 20.66
CA ASN A 103 -5.32 63.04 20.04
C ASN A 103 -4.63 61.94 19.24
N VAL A 104 -5.06 60.70 19.48
CA VAL A 104 -4.56 59.51 18.76
C VAL A 104 -5.47 59.20 17.58
N THR A 105 -4.89 59.07 16.40
CA THR A 105 -5.58 58.66 15.17
C THR A 105 -4.87 57.50 14.51
N GLY A 106 -5.54 56.79 13.60
CA GLY A 106 -5.01 55.57 12.99
C GLY A 106 -5.44 54.32 13.74
N ASN A 107 -4.64 53.26 13.65
CA ASN A 107 -4.99 51.95 14.24
C ASN A 107 -4.02 51.61 15.38
N THR A 108 -4.57 51.33 16.55
CA THR A 108 -3.82 50.89 17.74
C THR A 108 -4.13 49.41 18.10
N MET A 109 -4.84 48.69 17.20
CA MET A 109 -5.20 47.29 17.38
C MET A 109 -4.47 46.42 16.36
N MET A 110 -3.99 45.27 16.78
CA MET A 110 -3.47 44.22 15.91
C MET A 110 -4.21 42.89 16.16
N ARG A 111 -4.43 42.13 15.09
CA ARG A 111 -5.08 40.81 15.18
C ARG A 111 -4.14 39.72 14.74
N ASP A 112 -4.11 38.65 15.50
CA ASP A 112 -3.32 37.44 15.20
C ASP A 112 -4.19 36.32 14.69
N ASP A 113 -3.67 35.63 13.68
CA ASP A 113 -4.20 34.33 13.27
C ASP A 113 -3.60 33.23 14.16
N TYR A 114 -4.32 32.12 14.29
CA TYR A 114 -3.76 30.94 14.94
C TYR A 114 -2.66 30.34 14.08
N THR A 115 -1.69 29.66 14.72
CA THR A 115 -0.76 28.81 13.98
C THR A 115 -1.54 27.82 13.15
N ARG A 116 -1.22 27.74 11.86
CA ARG A 116 -1.86 26.83 10.90
C ARG A 116 -0.81 26.18 10.00
N VAL A 117 -0.91 24.87 9.84
CA VAL A 117 -0.09 24.08 8.92
C VAL A 117 -0.99 23.21 8.09
N GLN A 118 -0.73 23.17 6.79
CA GLN A 118 -1.48 22.37 5.84
C GLN A 118 -0.56 21.41 5.08
N LEU A 119 -1.10 20.23 4.74
CA LEU A 119 -0.54 19.29 3.81
C LEU A 119 -1.57 18.99 2.72
N ARG A 120 -1.11 18.60 1.53
CA ARG A 120 -1.97 18.15 0.45
C ARG A 120 -1.88 16.64 0.36
N LYS A 121 -3.02 15.97 0.40
CA LYS A 121 -3.13 14.51 0.25
C LYS A 121 -3.71 14.16 -1.11
N GLN A 122 -3.03 13.30 -1.87
CA GLN A 122 -3.44 12.89 -3.21
C GLN A 122 -3.04 11.43 -3.50
N ASP A 123 -3.58 10.89 -4.60
CA ASP A 123 -3.13 9.63 -5.18
C ASP A 123 -1.95 9.84 -6.15
N GLU A 124 -1.48 8.75 -6.77
CA GLU A 124 -0.39 8.76 -7.75
C GLU A 124 -0.69 9.56 -9.03
N ASN A 125 -1.95 9.82 -9.34
CA ASN A 125 -2.40 10.60 -10.49
C ASN A 125 -2.64 12.07 -10.16
N GLY A 126 -2.44 12.48 -8.89
CA GLY A 126 -2.69 13.82 -8.41
C GLY A 126 -4.14 14.08 -8.01
N ALA A 127 -5.01 13.08 -8.00
CA ALA A 127 -6.38 13.24 -7.52
C ALA A 127 -6.40 13.36 -5.98
N PRO A 128 -7.17 14.32 -5.41
CA PRO A 128 -7.23 14.51 -3.97
C PRO A 128 -7.83 13.29 -3.28
N LEU A 129 -7.23 12.88 -2.16
CA LEU A 129 -7.72 11.82 -1.30
C LEU A 129 -8.32 12.41 -0.03
N SER A 130 -9.65 12.27 0.14
CA SER A 130 -10.41 12.70 1.31
C SER A 130 -10.56 11.57 2.31
N GLY A 131 -10.49 11.87 3.62
CA GLY A 131 -10.72 10.88 4.67
C GLY A 131 -9.46 10.20 5.21
N VAL A 132 -8.27 10.60 4.77
CA VAL A 132 -6.99 10.09 5.29
C VAL A 132 -6.64 10.79 6.60
N GLU A 133 -6.36 10.02 7.65
CA GLU A 133 -6.00 10.56 8.96
C GLU A 133 -4.50 10.77 9.13
N PHE A 134 -4.15 11.94 9.67
CA PHE A 134 -2.80 12.31 10.07
C PHE A 134 -2.74 12.68 11.54
N ALA A 135 -1.59 12.44 12.17
CA ALA A 135 -1.28 12.89 13.51
C ALA A 135 -0.15 13.92 13.52
N LEU A 136 -0.28 14.90 14.38
CA LEU A 136 0.83 15.77 14.78
C LEU A 136 1.47 15.18 16.03
N VAL A 137 2.72 14.76 15.93
CA VAL A 137 3.45 14.02 16.96
C VAL A 137 4.63 14.85 17.48
N THR A 138 4.79 14.94 18.79
CA THR A 138 5.92 15.65 19.43
C THR A 138 7.22 14.89 19.26
N GLU A 139 8.38 15.51 19.49
CA GLU A 139 9.71 14.84 19.53
C GLU A 139 9.78 13.65 20.49
N THR A 140 8.95 13.64 21.53
CA THR A 140 8.87 12.54 22.49
C THR A 140 7.96 11.40 22.05
N GLY A 141 7.41 11.45 20.84
CA GLY A 141 6.49 10.45 20.31
C GLY A 141 5.04 10.59 20.81
N THR A 142 4.70 11.68 21.49
CA THR A 142 3.33 11.92 21.98
C THR A 142 2.48 12.52 20.88
N ARG A 143 1.34 11.88 20.57
CA ARG A 143 0.35 12.42 19.65
C ARG A 143 -0.34 13.64 20.29
N LEU A 144 -0.16 14.82 19.67
CA LEU A 144 -0.78 16.05 20.15
C LEU A 144 -2.24 16.16 19.68
N THR A 145 -2.47 15.94 18.40
CA THR A 145 -3.80 16.04 17.76
C THR A 145 -3.81 15.26 16.44
N THR A 146 -5.00 15.02 15.90
CA THR A 146 -5.17 14.45 14.56
C THR A 146 -5.97 15.39 13.67
N ALA A 147 -5.79 15.22 12.37
CA ALA A 147 -6.56 15.91 11.33
C ALA A 147 -6.83 14.93 10.17
N VAL A 148 -7.95 15.15 9.49
CA VAL A 148 -8.39 14.30 8.38
C VAL A 148 -8.42 15.13 7.11
N SER A 149 -7.97 14.58 5.99
CA SER A 149 -8.00 15.26 4.69
C SER A 149 -9.44 15.55 4.25
N ASP A 150 -9.70 16.77 3.79
CA ASP A 150 -10.98 17.21 3.28
C ASP A 150 -11.24 16.75 1.82
N ALA A 151 -12.34 17.20 1.22
CA ALA A 151 -12.72 16.88 -0.16
C ALA A 151 -11.69 17.37 -1.22
N ASN A 152 -10.83 18.33 -0.87
CA ASN A 152 -9.75 18.84 -1.72
C ASN A 152 -8.40 18.17 -1.40
N GLY A 153 -8.39 17.21 -0.49
CA GLY A 153 -7.18 16.56 0.00
C GLY A 153 -6.38 17.41 0.98
N LEU A 154 -6.92 18.51 1.53
CA LEU A 154 -6.21 19.35 2.49
C LEU A 154 -6.35 18.77 3.91
N VAL A 155 -5.20 18.61 4.55
CA VAL A 155 -5.07 18.25 5.98
C VAL A 155 -4.66 19.52 6.70
N THR A 156 -5.42 19.99 7.69
CA THR A 156 -5.16 21.23 8.40
C THR A 156 -5.00 20.99 9.89
N PHE A 157 -3.86 21.44 10.43
CA PHE A 157 -3.62 21.54 11.86
C PHE A 157 -3.64 23.01 12.28
N GLU A 158 -4.36 23.32 13.33
CA GLU A 158 -4.48 24.68 13.86
C GLU A 158 -4.15 24.75 15.36
N LYS A 159 -3.83 25.96 15.84
CA LYS A 159 -3.53 26.25 17.25
C LYS A 159 -2.38 25.42 17.79
N ILE A 160 -1.36 25.24 16.96
CA ILE A 160 -0.21 24.41 17.29
C ILE A 160 0.65 25.17 18.31
N PRO A 161 0.90 24.61 19.51
CA PRO A 161 1.77 25.23 20.51
C PRO A 161 3.23 25.29 20.05
N TYR A 162 4.06 26.01 20.79
CA TYR A 162 5.51 25.94 20.60
C TYR A 162 6.03 24.53 20.76
N GLY A 163 6.90 24.11 19.85
CA GLY A 163 7.50 22.78 19.89
C GLY A 163 8.07 22.36 18.54
N ARG A 164 8.62 21.16 18.56
CA ARG A 164 9.02 20.44 17.36
C ARG A 164 8.13 19.24 17.19
N TYR A 165 7.70 19.03 15.95
CA TYR A 165 6.69 18.05 15.63
C TYR A 165 7.06 17.30 14.38
N THR A 166 6.51 16.10 14.26
CA THR A 166 6.45 15.32 13.02
C THR A 166 4.99 15.10 12.66
N VAL A 167 4.63 15.33 11.40
CA VAL A 167 3.34 14.94 10.86
C VAL A 167 3.47 13.58 10.23
N GLU A 168 2.60 12.64 10.63
CA GLU A 168 2.60 11.26 10.17
C GLU A 168 1.21 10.88 9.71
N GLU A 169 1.12 10.12 8.62
CA GLU A 169 -0.12 9.46 8.26
C GLU A 169 -0.40 8.34 9.25
N THR A 170 -1.58 8.29 9.85
CA THR A 170 -1.95 7.26 10.83
C THR A 170 -2.81 6.18 10.25
N GLN A 171 -3.72 6.57 9.34
CA GLN A 171 -4.64 5.65 8.69
C GLN A 171 -4.83 6.04 7.23
N PRO A 172 -4.38 5.20 6.27
CA PRO A 172 -4.67 5.39 4.86
C PRO A 172 -6.15 5.08 4.56
N LEU A 173 -6.59 5.43 3.36
CA LEU A 173 -7.86 4.92 2.84
C LEU A 173 -7.75 3.44 2.52
N PRO A 174 -8.89 2.69 2.62
CA PRO A 174 -8.98 1.34 2.07
C PRO A 174 -8.45 1.29 0.63
N GLY A 175 -7.67 0.27 0.31
CA GLY A 175 -7.08 0.09 -1.01
C GLY A 175 -5.81 0.90 -1.30
N TYR A 176 -5.24 1.58 -0.31
CA TYR A 176 -4.00 2.36 -0.46
C TYR A 176 -2.93 1.95 0.54
N PHE A 177 -1.68 1.98 0.10
CA PHE A 177 -0.55 1.89 1.01
C PHE A 177 -0.44 3.15 1.85
N LYS A 178 -0.09 2.97 3.13
CA LYS A 178 0.27 4.08 4.02
C LYS A 178 1.52 4.79 3.50
N ALA A 179 1.48 6.12 3.45
CA ALA A 179 2.66 6.88 3.06
C ALA A 179 3.73 6.84 4.15
N ALA A 180 4.96 6.50 3.76
CA ALA A 180 6.13 6.51 4.63
C ALA A 180 6.77 7.91 4.75
N VAL A 181 5.96 8.97 4.70
CA VAL A 181 6.43 10.36 4.72
C VAL A 181 6.30 10.93 6.12
N HIS A 182 7.38 11.57 6.61
CA HIS A 182 7.42 12.28 7.88
C HIS A 182 7.77 13.73 7.63
N VAL A 183 6.79 14.63 7.80
CA VAL A 183 6.99 16.08 7.66
C VAL A 183 7.39 16.66 9.01
N HIS A 184 8.60 17.23 9.09
CA HIS A 184 9.10 17.88 10.31
C HIS A 184 8.69 19.35 10.36
N LEU A 185 8.24 19.80 11.52
CA LEU A 185 7.75 21.13 11.77
C LEU A 185 8.34 21.68 13.07
N THR A 186 8.81 22.93 13.03
CA THR A 186 9.17 23.70 14.24
C THR A 186 8.25 24.90 14.35
N VAL A 187 7.59 25.04 15.48
CA VAL A 187 6.74 26.19 15.82
C VAL A 187 7.35 26.91 17.01
N ASP A 188 7.67 28.19 16.84
CA ASP A 188 8.17 29.07 17.89
C ASP A 188 7.53 30.48 17.74
N GLY A 189 7.98 31.45 18.53
CA GLY A 189 7.41 32.80 18.50
C GLY A 189 7.66 33.58 17.21
N THR A 190 8.44 33.05 16.29
CA THR A 190 8.72 33.66 14.97
C THR A 190 8.01 32.90 13.83
N PHE A 191 7.20 31.90 14.17
CA PHE A 191 6.50 31.09 13.17
C PHE A 191 5.45 31.91 12.43
N VAL A 192 5.57 31.92 11.09
CA VAL A 192 4.60 32.53 10.17
C VAL A 192 3.82 31.42 9.48
N ASN A 193 2.51 31.56 9.36
CA ASN A 193 1.67 30.62 8.64
C ASN A 193 2.10 30.52 7.18
N PRO A 194 2.40 29.31 6.67
CA PRO A 194 2.67 29.14 5.25
C PRO A 194 1.44 29.49 4.38
N ASN A 195 1.68 30.14 3.25
CA ASN A 195 0.63 30.46 2.28
C ASN A 195 0.18 29.26 1.46
N GLU A 196 1.03 28.23 1.37
CA GLU A 196 0.79 26.99 0.64
C GLU A 196 0.98 25.79 1.57
N PRO A 197 0.41 24.62 1.23
CA PRO A 197 0.69 23.39 1.96
C PRO A 197 2.20 23.12 2.03
N LEU A 198 2.69 22.70 3.20
CA LEU A 198 4.12 22.40 3.43
C LEU A 198 4.63 21.29 2.53
N GLU A 199 3.80 20.28 2.28
CA GLU A 199 4.16 19.13 1.48
C GLU A 199 2.93 18.49 0.83
N THR A 200 3.18 17.76 -0.27
CA THR A 200 2.20 16.89 -0.91
C THR A 200 2.53 15.45 -0.59
N VAL A 201 1.63 14.77 0.11
CA VAL A 201 1.75 13.36 0.50
C VAL A 201 0.93 12.51 -0.46
N THR A 202 1.60 11.59 -1.14
CA THR A 202 0.97 10.71 -2.14
C THR A 202 0.82 9.30 -1.60
N ASN A 203 -0.39 8.72 -1.71
CA ASN A 203 -0.60 7.29 -1.47
C ASN A 203 -0.70 6.53 -2.79
N THR A 204 -0.07 5.36 -2.81
CA THR A 204 -0.11 4.45 -3.96
C THR A 204 -1.23 3.43 -3.74
N PRO A 205 -2.11 3.19 -4.72
CA PRO A 205 -3.12 2.15 -4.64
C PRO A 205 -2.48 0.76 -4.48
N MET A 206 -3.07 -0.08 -3.64
CA MET A 206 -2.67 -1.48 -3.52
C MET A 206 -3.11 -2.24 -4.77
N ARG A 207 -2.16 -2.95 -5.38
CA ARG A 207 -2.38 -3.77 -6.57
C ARG A 207 -1.61 -5.06 -6.43
N LEU A 208 -2.20 -6.17 -6.84
CA LEU A 208 -1.51 -7.45 -6.94
C LEU A 208 -1.53 -7.90 -8.38
N ALA A 209 -0.38 -7.88 -9.02
CA ALA A 209 -0.20 -8.30 -10.39
C ALA A 209 0.32 -9.74 -10.45
N TYR A 210 -0.28 -10.54 -11.33
CA TYR A 210 0.04 -11.95 -11.52
C TYR A 210 0.23 -12.26 -12.99
N LYS A 211 1.00 -13.30 -13.26
CA LYS A 211 1.15 -13.89 -14.58
C LYS A 211 0.85 -15.38 -14.54
N LYS A 212 -0.15 -15.81 -15.29
CA LYS A 212 -0.57 -17.21 -15.41
C LYS A 212 0.12 -17.88 -16.57
N VAL A 213 0.80 -18.99 -16.29
CA VAL A 213 1.53 -19.79 -17.29
C VAL A 213 1.35 -21.28 -17.06
N ASP A 214 1.70 -22.09 -18.07
CA ASP A 214 1.88 -23.54 -17.90
C ASP A 214 3.31 -23.89 -17.43
N THR A 215 3.56 -25.19 -17.26
CA THR A 215 4.88 -25.72 -16.85
C THR A 215 6.00 -25.43 -17.83
N SER A 216 5.70 -25.09 -19.08
CA SER A 216 6.68 -24.67 -20.11
C SER A 216 6.94 -23.16 -20.13
N GLY A 217 6.17 -22.39 -19.33
CA GLY A 217 6.21 -20.93 -19.31
C GLY A 217 5.32 -20.27 -20.35
N ARG A 218 4.48 -21.02 -21.06
CA ARG A 218 3.52 -20.47 -22.03
C ARG A 218 2.39 -19.77 -21.29
N PRO A 219 2.01 -18.53 -21.68
CA PRO A 219 0.89 -17.82 -21.09
C PRO A 219 -0.43 -18.57 -21.22
N LEU A 220 -1.25 -18.54 -20.18
CA LEU A 220 -2.60 -19.10 -20.16
C LEU A 220 -3.62 -17.96 -20.02
N ALA A 221 -4.36 -17.72 -21.11
CA ALA A 221 -5.44 -16.74 -21.16
C ALA A 221 -6.78 -17.34 -20.69
N GLY A 222 -7.68 -16.47 -20.21
CA GLY A 222 -9.04 -16.85 -19.84
C GLY A 222 -9.18 -17.59 -18.52
N VAL A 223 -8.10 -17.66 -17.72
CA VAL A 223 -8.13 -18.27 -16.39
C VAL A 223 -8.78 -17.30 -15.42
N GLU A 224 -9.81 -17.74 -14.71
CA GLU A 224 -10.54 -16.91 -13.77
C GLU A 224 -10.04 -17.10 -12.34
N PHE A 225 -9.87 -15.98 -11.64
CA PHE A 225 -9.43 -15.92 -10.25
C PHE A 225 -10.37 -15.10 -9.39
N SER A 226 -10.63 -15.57 -8.18
CA SER A 226 -11.32 -14.82 -7.14
C SER A 226 -10.37 -14.39 -6.05
N LEU A 227 -10.46 -13.11 -5.65
CA LEU A 227 -9.86 -12.58 -4.44
C LEU A 227 -10.89 -12.68 -3.32
N ILE A 228 -10.58 -13.43 -2.27
CA ILE A 228 -11.49 -13.75 -1.17
C ILE A 228 -10.90 -13.21 0.13
N ASN A 229 -11.69 -12.45 0.89
CA ASN A 229 -11.29 -12.06 2.24
C ASN A 229 -11.34 -13.30 3.15
N ALA A 230 -10.19 -13.69 3.72
CA ALA A 230 -10.06 -14.94 4.48
C ALA A 230 -10.87 -14.93 5.79
N ALA A 231 -11.09 -13.76 6.40
CA ALA A 231 -11.85 -13.64 7.65
C ALA A 231 -13.36 -13.78 7.45
N THR A 232 -13.88 -13.29 6.32
CA THR A 232 -15.33 -13.26 6.02
C THR A 232 -15.76 -14.30 5.01
N ASN A 233 -14.81 -14.90 4.29
CA ASN A 233 -15.01 -15.80 3.15
C ASN A 233 -15.84 -15.18 2.01
N VAL A 234 -15.77 -13.85 1.85
CA VAL A 234 -16.48 -13.10 0.81
C VAL A 234 -15.55 -12.84 -0.36
N VAL A 235 -16.02 -13.13 -1.59
CA VAL A 235 -15.33 -12.74 -2.83
C VAL A 235 -15.45 -11.23 -2.97
N THR A 236 -14.32 -10.54 -3.04
CA THR A 236 -14.25 -9.08 -3.17
C THR A 236 -13.99 -8.62 -4.60
N GLU A 237 -13.24 -9.41 -5.36
CA GLU A 237 -12.91 -9.13 -6.76
C GLU A 237 -12.73 -10.41 -7.54
N VAL A 238 -13.07 -10.38 -8.83
CA VAL A 238 -12.81 -11.44 -9.81
C VAL A 238 -11.96 -10.85 -10.92
N ALA A 239 -10.92 -11.56 -11.32
CA ALA A 239 -10.03 -11.18 -12.41
C ALA A 239 -9.80 -12.34 -13.36
N THR A 240 -9.63 -12.05 -14.65
CA THR A 240 -9.36 -13.06 -15.69
C THR A 240 -8.04 -12.74 -16.36
N SER A 241 -7.21 -13.76 -16.59
CA SER A 241 -5.94 -13.59 -17.30
C SER A 241 -6.14 -13.24 -18.77
N ASP A 242 -5.36 -12.29 -19.27
CA ASP A 242 -5.35 -11.83 -20.66
C ASP A 242 -4.54 -12.78 -21.58
N GLU A 243 -4.33 -12.39 -22.83
CA GLU A 243 -3.56 -13.15 -23.84
C GLU A 243 -2.10 -13.37 -23.44
N ASN A 244 -1.54 -12.51 -22.56
CA ASN A 244 -0.19 -12.64 -22.01
C ASN A 244 -0.16 -13.43 -20.71
N GLY A 245 -1.32 -13.91 -20.25
CA GLY A 245 -1.52 -14.55 -18.95
C GLY A 245 -1.57 -13.56 -17.78
N GLU A 246 -1.65 -12.25 -18.02
CA GLU A 246 -1.56 -11.23 -16.99
C GLU A 246 -2.94 -10.87 -16.43
N PHE A 247 -3.02 -10.67 -15.11
CA PHE A 247 -4.20 -10.14 -14.42
C PHE A 247 -3.82 -9.39 -13.16
N ILE A 248 -4.71 -8.52 -12.68
CA ILE A 248 -4.45 -7.62 -11.54
C ILE A 248 -5.69 -7.54 -10.66
N PHE A 249 -5.50 -7.68 -9.35
CA PHE A 249 -6.47 -7.25 -8.35
C PHE A 249 -6.15 -5.83 -7.89
N ARG A 250 -7.19 -4.99 -7.68
CA ARG A 250 -7.03 -3.55 -7.43
C ARG A 250 -7.66 -3.03 -6.15
N HIS A 251 -8.61 -3.73 -5.56
CA HIS A 251 -9.36 -3.27 -4.39
C HIS A 251 -9.02 -4.13 -3.17
N ILE A 252 -7.82 -3.91 -2.65
CA ILE A 252 -7.24 -4.76 -1.63
C ILE A 252 -6.93 -3.92 -0.40
N ASP A 253 -7.35 -4.38 0.78
CA ASP A 253 -7.05 -3.77 2.06
C ASP A 253 -6.03 -4.59 2.85
N TYR A 254 -5.57 -4.07 3.98
CA TYR A 254 -4.82 -4.83 4.95
C TYR A 254 -5.64 -6.02 5.46
N GLY A 255 -5.01 -7.17 5.61
CA GLY A 255 -5.66 -8.39 6.10
C GLY A 255 -5.15 -9.65 5.43
N ASP A 256 -5.88 -10.74 5.68
CA ASP A 256 -5.59 -12.06 5.11
C ASP A 256 -6.53 -12.33 3.93
N TRP A 257 -5.92 -12.80 2.84
CA TRP A 257 -6.59 -13.01 1.56
C TRP A 257 -6.33 -14.40 1.03
N ILE A 258 -7.31 -14.93 0.28
CA ILE A 258 -7.20 -16.16 -0.49
C ILE A 258 -7.34 -15.80 -1.95
N ILE A 259 -6.36 -16.23 -2.77
CA ILE A 259 -6.43 -16.15 -4.21
C ILE A 259 -6.76 -17.54 -4.71
N ARG A 260 -7.95 -17.70 -5.29
CA ARG A 260 -8.49 -18.96 -5.77
C ARG A 260 -8.69 -18.91 -7.26
N GLU A 261 -8.13 -19.89 -7.96
CA GLU A 261 -8.49 -20.16 -9.35
C GLU A 261 -9.86 -20.80 -9.39
N THR A 262 -10.84 -20.15 -10.02
CA THR A 262 -12.23 -20.63 -10.10
C THR A 262 -12.50 -21.40 -11.36
N ALA A 263 -11.79 -21.13 -12.45
CA ALA A 263 -11.87 -21.86 -13.70
C ALA A 263 -10.47 -21.98 -14.33
N ALA A 264 -10.00 -23.23 -14.50
CA ALA A 264 -8.80 -23.52 -15.27
C ALA A 264 -9.14 -23.62 -16.76
N PRO A 265 -8.20 -23.37 -17.67
CA PRO A 265 -8.39 -23.70 -19.08
C PRO A 265 -8.51 -25.22 -19.26
N ASN A 266 -9.24 -25.61 -20.31
CA ASN A 266 -9.33 -27.01 -20.70
C ASN A 266 -7.91 -27.63 -20.84
N GLY A 267 -7.73 -28.83 -20.32
CA GLY A 267 -6.45 -29.53 -20.34
C GLY A 267 -5.53 -29.23 -19.14
N TYR A 268 -5.96 -28.41 -18.20
CA TYR A 268 -5.15 -28.04 -17.03
C TYR A 268 -5.89 -28.26 -15.71
N ARG A 269 -5.13 -28.66 -14.68
CA ARG A 269 -5.65 -28.69 -13.31
C ARG A 269 -5.61 -27.30 -12.70
N ARG A 270 -6.67 -26.99 -11.93
CA ARG A 270 -6.69 -25.78 -11.09
C ARG A 270 -5.56 -25.83 -10.07
N MET A 271 -4.95 -24.68 -9.81
CA MET A 271 -4.00 -24.54 -8.71
C MET A 271 -4.73 -24.57 -7.36
N GLU A 272 -3.98 -24.93 -6.33
CA GLU A 272 -4.46 -24.81 -4.95
C GLU A 272 -4.62 -23.33 -4.55
N ASP A 273 -5.45 -23.07 -3.54
CA ASP A 273 -5.63 -21.74 -2.97
C ASP A 273 -4.30 -21.15 -2.50
N MET A 274 -4.00 -19.93 -2.89
CA MET A 274 -2.84 -19.20 -2.41
C MET A 274 -3.27 -18.24 -1.28
N LEU A 275 -2.63 -18.38 -0.11
CA LEU A 275 -2.84 -17.51 1.03
C LEU A 275 -1.88 -16.31 0.96
N LEU A 276 -2.39 -15.12 1.22
CA LEU A 276 -1.63 -13.87 1.20
C LEU A 276 -1.99 -13.03 2.43
N HIS A 277 -0.97 -12.59 3.16
CA HIS A 277 -1.12 -11.61 4.24
C HIS A 277 -0.63 -10.24 3.78
N ILE A 278 -1.47 -9.20 3.92
CA ILE A 278 -1.13 -7.81 3.63
C ILE A 278 -1.14 -7.04 4.95
N GLY A 279 0.04 -6.78 5.48
CA GLY A 279 0.27 -5.97 6.68
C GLY A 279 0.87 -4.61 6.35
N GLU A 280 1.19 -3.83 7.39
CA GLU A 280 1.82 -2.50 7.21
C GLU A 280 3.19 -2.57 6.53
N ASP A 281 3.90 -3.70 6.69
CA ASP A 281 5.22 -3.94 6.08
C ASP A 281 5.13 -4.58 4.69
N PHE A 282 3.91 -4.76 4.14
CA PHE A 282 3.73 -5.38 2.84
C PHE A 282 4.31 -4.48 1.75
N VAL A 283 5.21 -5.06 0.96
CA VAL A 283 5.76 -4.42 -0.23
C VAL A 283 5.12 -5.08 -1.44
N GLN A 284 4.55 -4.29 -2.34
CA GLN A 284 3.97 -4.80 -3.58
C GLN A 284 5.05 -5.55 -4.36
N PRO A 285 4.89 -6.87 -4.60
CA PRO A 285 5.87 -7.64 -5.36
C PRO A 285 5.81 -7.31 -6.85
N GLU A 286 6.89 -7.59 -7.57
CA GLU A 286 6.84 -7.78 -9.02
C GLU A 286 5.79 -8.86 -9.35
N PRO A 287 5.23 -8.90 -10.58
CA PRO A 287 4.20 -9.86 -10.93
C PRO A 287 4.57 -11.29 -10.56
N ILE A 288 3.73 -11.93 -9.74
CA ILE A 288 3.94 -13.31 -9.29
C ILE A 288 3.49 -14.26 -10.39
N THR A 289 4.38 -15.20 -10.76
CA THR A 289 4.03 -16.24 -11.74
C THR A 289 3.28 -17.38 -11.07
N LEU A 290 2.07 -17.66 -11.54
CA LEU A 290 1.22 -18.78 -11.16
C LEU A 290 1.24 -19.84 -12.25
N VAL A 291 1.47 -21.10 -11.88
CA VAL A 291 1.68 -22.20 -12.85
C VAL A 291 0.52 -23.21 -12.77
N ASN A 292 -0.11 -23.49 -13.90
CA ASN A 292 -0.98 -24.66 -14.05
C ASN A 292 -0.23 -25.85 -14.63
N VAL A 293 -0.54 -27.00 -14.09
CA VAL A 293 0.00 -28.27 -14.56
C VAL A 293 -0.99 -28.90 -15.54
N PRO A 294 -0.56 -29.29 -16.75
CA PRO A 294 -1.41 -30.01 -17.68
C PRO A 294 -1.99 -31.28 -17.05
N ASN A 295 -3.23 -31.62 -17.40
CA ASN A 295 -3.81 -32.89 -17.02
C ASN A 295 -3.01 -34.02 -17.62
N SER A 296 -2.74 -35.04 -16.82
CA SER A 296 -1.98 -36.21 -17.25
C SER A 296 -2.54 -37.47 -16.60
N TYR A 297 -2.44 -38.57 -17.32
CA TYR A 297 -2.76 -39.91 -16.84
C TYR A 297 -1.61 -40.84 -17.14
N MET A 298 -1.23 -41.69 -16.22
CA MET A 298 -0.14 -42.63 -16.37
C MET A 298 -0.58 -44.05 -15.96
N PHE A 299 -0.18 -45.02 -16.73
CA PHE A 299 -0.43 -46.44 -16.41
C PHE A 299 0.79 -47.27 -16.74
N MET A 300 0.82 -48.51 -16.23
CA MET A 300 1.90 -49.46 -16.45
C MET A 300 1.43 -50.65 -17.29
N LYS A 301 2.28 -51.10 -18.19
CA LYS A 301 2.15 -52.33 -18.94
C LYS A 301 3.11 -53.37 -18.40
N MET A 302 2.58 -54.53 -18.02
CA MET A 302 3.37 -55.63 -17.46
C MET A 302 2.89 -57.00 -17.97
N ASP A 303 3.70 -58.04 -17.72
CA ASP A 303 3.27 -59.44 -17.89
C ASP A 303 2.63 -59.98 -16.61
N SER A 304 2.14 -61.22 -16.66
CA SER A 304 1.54 -61.93 -15.52
C SER A 304 2.51 -62.20 -14.36
N ASP A 305 3.83 -62.14 -14.61
CA ASP A 305 4.86 -62.28 -13.57
C ASP A 305 5.24 -60.90 -12.95
N GLY A 306 4.64 -59.79 -13.41
CA GLY A 306 4.90 -58.46 -12.94
C GLY A 306 6.11 -57.75 -13.60
N ASN A 307 6.64 -58.31 -14.69
CA ASN A 307 7.73 -57.66 -15.41
C ASN A 307 7.19 -56.59 -16.37
N PRO A 308 7.82 -55.43 -16.47
CA PRO A 308 7.41 -54.39 -17.39
C PRO A 308 7.58 -54.84 -18.83
N LEU A 309 6.61 -54.45 -19.70
CA LEU A 309 6.63 -54.72 -21.13
C LEU A 309 6.81 -53.40 -21.91
N SER A 310 7.93 -53.31 -22.66
CA SER A 310 8.27 -52.16 -23.49
C SER A 310 7.86 -52.39 -24.94
N GLY A 311 7.30 -51.36 -25.61
CA GLY A 311 6.94 -51.37 -27.03
C GLY A 311 5.56 -52.01 -27.34
N VAL A 312 4.70 -52.18 -26.32
CA VAL A 312 3.31 -52.56 -26.52
C VAL A 312 2.51 -51.36 -27.01
N LYS A 313 1.68 -51.55 -28.07
CA LYS A 313 0.95 -50.47 -28.71
C LYS A 313 -0.46 -50.30 -28.16
N PHE A 314 -0.85 -49.03 -27.98
CA PHE A 314 -2.13 -48.62 -27.44
C PHE A 314 -2.75 -47.51 -28.28
N VAL A 315 -4.07 -47.38 -28.14
CA VAL A 315 -4.82 -46.18 -28.57
C VAL A 315 -5.51 -45.57 -27.36
N LEU A 316 -5.55 -44.25 -27.36
CA LEU A 316 -6.44 -43.46 -26.51
C LEU A 316 -7.67 -43.08 -27.34
N GLU A 317 -8.85 -43.43 -26.83
CA GLU A 317 -10.13 -43.15 -27.46
C GLU A 317 -10.95 -42.20 -26.58
N ASP A 318 -11.82 -41.39 -27.21
CA ASP A 318 -12.85 -40.61 -26.51
C ASP A 318 -14.06 -41.50 -26.14
N ALA A 319 -15.06 -40.89 -25.49
CA ALA A 319 -16.30 -41.56 -25.11
C ALA A 319 -17.10 -42.15 -26.31
N ASP A 320 -16.93 -41.60 -27.51
CA ASP A 320 -17.58 -42.00 -28.74
C ASP A 320 -16.79 -43.10 -29.50
N GLY A 321 -15.60 -43.45 -29.00
CA GLY A 321 -14.72 -44.47 -29.59
C GLY A 321 -13.85 -43.93 -30.72
N ASN A 322 -13.69 -42.63 -30.85
CA ASN A 322 -12.76 -42.04 -31.81
C ASN A 322 -11.35 -42.11 -31.28
N VAL A 323 -10.39 -42.58 -32.10
CA VAL A 323 -8.99 -42.63 -31.73
C VAL A 323 -8.42 -41.20 -31.69
N LEU A 324 -7.97 -40.78 -30.53
CA LEU A 324 -7.35 -39.46 -30.30
C LEU A 324 -5.83 -39.52 -30.43
N ARG A 325 -5.21 -40.61 -29.99
CA ARG A 325 -3.76 -40.74 -29.95
C ARG A 325 -3.34 -42.22 -30.02
N GLU A 326 -2.23 -42.52 -30.72
CA GLU A 326 -1.53 -43.76 -30.64
C GLU A 326 -0.28 -43.64 -29.76
N MET A 327 0.11 -44.66 -29.04
CA MET A 327 1.23 -44.66 -28.10
C MET A 327 1.82 -46.04 -27.88
N GLU A 328 3.03 -46.11 -27.31
CA GLU A 328 3.74 -47.32 -26.97
C GLU A 328 4.24 -47.24 -25.51
N SER A 329 4.34 -48.40 -24.86
CA SER A 329 4.94 -48.49 -23.52
C SER A 329 6.44 -48.26 -23.57
N GLY A 330 6.97 -47.47 -22.59
CA GLY A 330 8.39 -47.19 -22.42
C GLY A 330 9.22 -48.39 -21.95
N GLU A 331 10.54 -48.21 -21.80
CA GLU A 331 11.49 -49.25 -21.34
C GLU A 331 11.12 -49.82 -19.96
N ASP A 332 10.50 -49.03 -19.12
CA ASP A 332 10.01 -49.38 -17.77
C ASP A 332 8.55 -49.83 -17.76
N GLY A 333 7.94 -50.04 -18.93
CA GLY A 333 6.53 -50.41 -19.08
C GLY A 333 5.55 -49.28 -18.88
N THR A 334 5.98 -48.08 -18.55
CA THR A 334 5.07 -46.94 -18.33
C THR A 334 4.56 -46.35 -19.64
N VAL A 335 3.33 -45.82 -19.62
CA VAL A 335 2.72 -45.01 -20.65
C VAL A 335 2.20 -43.73 -20.01
N LEU A 336 2.72 -42.57 -20.42
CA LEU A 336 2.34 -41.27 -19.93
C LEU A 336 1.49 -40.54 -20.99
N LEU A 337 0.30 -40.10 -20.60
CA LEU A 337 -0.61 -39.31 -21.38
C LEU A 337 -0.63 -37.90 -20.78
N GLU A 338 -0.12 -36.90 -21.50
CA GLU A 338 -0.10 -35.51 -21.07
C GLU A 338 -1.02 -34.66 -21.95
N ASN A 339 -1.38 -33.49 -21.43
CA ASN A 339 -2.24 -32.49 -22.12
C ASN A 339 -3.59 -33.11 -22.50
N LEU A 340 -4.24 -33.73 -21.53
CA LEU A 340 -5.57 -34.29 -21.68
C LEU A 340 -6.61 -33.22 -21.39
N ASP A 341 -7.49 -32.96 -22.35
CA ASP A 341 -8.67 -32.13 -22.16
C ASP A 341 -9.65 -32.77 -21.18
N ASP A 342 -10.63 -31.99 -20.72
CA ASP A 342 -11.71 -32.54 -19.91
C ASP A 342 -12.56 -33.50 -20.80
N GLY A 343 -12.81 -34.69 -20.30
CA GLY A 343 -13.52 -35.71 -21.05
C GLY A 343 -13.41 -37.10 -20.44
N GLN A 344 -14.13 -38.04 -21.06
CA GLN A 344 -14.00 -39.46 -20.75
C GLN A 344 -13.10 -40.13 -21.77
N TYR A 345 -12.22 -40.99 -21.29
CA TYR A 345 -11.19 -41.65 -22.08
C TYR A 345 -11.17 -43.14 -21.86
N VAL A 346 -10.81 -43.86 -22.91
CA VAL A 346 -10.56 -45.31 -22.90
C VAL A 346 -9.18 -45.57 -23.49
N VAL A 347 -8.34 -46.30 -22.74
CA VAL A 347 -7.09 -46.84 -23.26
C VAL A 347 -7.31 -48.28 -23.62
N ARG A 348 -6.92 -48.68 -24.84
CA ARG A 348 -7.04 -50.05 -25.35
C ARG A 348 -5.73 -50.44 -26.03
N GLU A 349 -5.28 -51.66 -25.73
CA GLU A 349 -4.15 -52.29 -26.43
C GLU A 349 -4.54 -52.64 -27.86
N THR A 350 -3.68 -52.29 -28.83
CA THR A 350 -3.88 -52.60 -30.23
C THR A 350 -2.99 -53.74 -30.71
N GLU A 351 -1.76 -53.80 -30.19
CA GLU A 351 -0.78 -54.83 -30.59
C GLU A 351 0.09 -55.24 -29.39
N ALA A 352 0.12 -56.54 -29.08
CA ALA A 352 0.98 -57.12 -28.07
C ALA A 352 2.39 -57.40 -28.62
N LEU A 353 3.34 -57.59 -27.72
CA LEU A 353 4.65 -58.12 -28.11
C LEU A 353 4.60 -59.54 -28.55
N GLN A 354 5.57 -59.95 -29.36
CA GLN A 354 5.70 -61.37 -29.77
C GLN A 354 5.88 -62.29 -28.54
N GLY A 355 5.10 -63.35 -28.43
CA GLY A 355 5.06 -64.28 -27.32
C GLY A 355 4.13 -63.88 -26.19
N TYR A 356 3.32 -62.84 -26.38
CA TYR A 356 2.27 -62.41 -25.45
C TYR A 356 0.90 -62.34 -26.12
N VAL A 357 -0.11 -62.65 -25.36
CA VAL A 357 -1.51 -62.53 -25.80
C VAL A 357 -1.97 -61.09 -25.55
N LYS A 358 -2.52 -60.44 -26.59
CA LYS A 358 -3.11 -59.12 -26.46
C LYS A 358 -4.26 -59.16 -25.44
N THR A 359 -4.25 -58.25 -24.48
CA THR A 359 -5.38 -58.12 -23.53
C THR A 359 -6.57 -57.41 -24.20
N GLU A 360 -7.77 -57.85 -23.85
CA GLU A 360 -9.02 -57.15 -24.18
C GLU A 360 -9.45 -56.20 -23.05
N ASP A 361 -8.73 -56.17 -21.93
CA ASP A 361 -8.97 -55.26 -20.84
C ASP A 361 -8.67 -53.82 -21.27
N THR A 362 -9.44 -52.88 -20.74
CA THR A 362 -9.30 -51.45 -21.03
C THR A 362 -9.17 -50.67 -19.73
N LEU A 363 -8.49 -49.51 -19.80
CA LEU A 363 -8.52 -48.53 -18.72
C LEU A 363 -9.46 -47.42 -19.12
N THR A 364 -10.46 -47.13 -18.26
CA THR A 364 -11.39 -46.02 -18.46
C THR A 364 -11.20 -45.01 -17.35
N PHE A 365 -11.07 -43.75 -17.70
CA PHE A 365 -10.92 -42.65 -16.75
C PHE A 365 -11.59 -41.39 -17.24
N THR A 366 -11.88 -40.46 -16.32
CA THR A 366 -12.47 -39.14 -16.61
C THR A 366 -11.53 -38.05 -16.14
N ILE A 367 -11.27 -37.09 -16.98
CA ILE A 367 -10.61 -35.87 -16.62
C ILE A 367 -11.71 -34.83 -16.51
N ASP A 368 -11.86 -34.21 -15.32
CA ASP A 368 -12.76 -33.12 -15.02
C ASP A 368 -12.18 -32.28 -13.89
N GLU A 369 -12.91 -31.28 -13.41
CA GLU A 369 -12.48 -30.41 -12.31
C GLU A 369 -12.15 -31.18 -11.01
N SER A 370 -12.71 -32.36 -10.81
CA SER A 370 -12.49 -33.23 -9.64
C SER A 370 -11.35 -34.24 -9.82
N TYR A 371 -10.74 -34.27 -11.02
CA TYR A 371 -9.73 -35.27 -11.35
C TYR A 371 -8.50 -35.14 -10.44
N VAL A 372 -8.16 -36.27 -9.80
CA VAL A 372 -6.95 -36.40 -9.01
C VAL A 372 -6.15 -37.58 -9.63
N VAL A 373 -4.84 -37.39 -9.78
CA VAL A 373 -3.95 -38.45 -10.23
C VAL A 373 -4.10 -39.66 -9.28
N PRO A 374 -4.39 -40.87 -9.80
CA PRO A 374 -4.53 -42.05 -8.94
C PRO A 374 -3.31 -42.26 -8.06
N GLU A 375 -3.54 -42.55 -6.76
CA GLU A 375 -2.45 -42.87 -5.83
C GLU A 375 -1.72 -44.15 -6.23
N GLU A 376 -2.45 -45.14 -6.76
CA GLU A 376 -1.91 -46.36 -7.31
C GLU A 376 -1.93 -46.28 -8.84
N MET A 377 -0.79 -46.65 -9.47
CA MET A 377 -0.67 -46.65 -10.92
C MET A 377 -1.51 -47.78 -11.51
N PRO A 378 -2.52 -47.47 -12.34
CA PRO A 378 -3.27 -48.48 -13.07
C PRO A 378 -2.36 -49.33 -13.94
N CYS A 379 -2.71 -50.62 -14.15
CA CYS A 379 -1.91 -51.50 -14.97
C CYS A 379 -2.78 -52.33 -15.94
N LEU A 380 -2.20 -52.61 -17.10
CA LEU A 380 -2.71 -53.62 -18.05
C LEU A 380 -1.72 -54.78 -18.13
N VAL A 381 -2.25 -56.00 -18.03
CA VAL A 381 -1.43 -57.20 -17.97
C VAL A 381 -1.62 -58.04 -19.23
N ASN A 382 -0.50 -58.53 -19.82
CA ASN A 382 -0.56 -59.54 -20.87
C ASN A 382 -0.08 -60.89 -20.33
N GLU A 383 -0.78 -61.94 -20.70
CA GLU A 383 -0.37 -63.33 -20.45
C GLU A 383 0.63 -63.76 -21.51
N LYS A 384 1.58 -64.63 -21.14
CA LYS A 384 2.47 -65.27 -22.09
C LYS A 384 1.68 -66.30 -22.92
N GLU A 385 2.00 -66.45 -24.20
CA GLU A 385 1.27 -67.41 -25.09
C GLU A 385 1.23 -68.81 -24.56
N ASP A 386 2.29 -69.30 -23.88
CA ASP A 386 2.38 -70.63 -23.36
C ASP A 386 1.48 -70.91 -22.12
N GLU A 387 1.10 -69.84 -21.37
CA GLU A 387 0.26 -69.97 -20.17
C GLU A 387 -1.23 -70.21 -20.49
N LYS A 388 -1.71 -69.83 -21.69
CA LYS A 388 -3.10 -70.07 -22.12
C LYS A 388 -3.37 -71.55 -22.43
N HIS A 389 -2.35 -72.37 -22.65
CA HIS A 389 -2.55 -73.78 -22.98
C HIS A 389 -2.76 -74.68 -21.77
N ASP A 390 -2.43 -74.25 -20.55
CA ASP A 390 -2.51 -75.08 -19.34
C ASP A 390 -3.81 -74.89 -18.52
N ILE A 391 -4.69 -73.99 -18.88
CA ILE A 391 -5.93 -73.69 -18.12
C ILE A 391 -7.14 -74.50 -18.64
N GLN A 392 -6.93 -75.68 -19.26
CA GLN A 392 -8.04 -76.61 -19.57
C GLN A 392 -8.27 -77.71 -18.55
N THR A 393 -7.65 -77.65 -17.38
CA THR A 393 -7.98 -78.56 -16.28
C THR A 393 -8.39 -77.81 -15.05
N GLY A 394 -9.72 -77.75 -14.82
CA GLY A 394 -10.37 -77.09 -13.71
C GLY A 394 -9.71 -77.26 -12.36
N VAL A 395 -9.09 -76.21 -11.90
CA VAL A 395 -8.83 -75.95 -10.47
C VAL A 395 -9.02 -74.49 -10.25
N ASP A 396 -10.07 -74.11 -9.53
CA ASP A 396 -10.25 -72.81 -8.96
C ASP A 396 -9.08 -72.52 -8.01
N ILE A 397 -8.18 -71.60 -8.40
CA ILE A 397 -7.18 -71.01 -7.51
C ILE A 397 -7.65 -69.61 -7.17
N GLU A 398 -8.14 -69.43 -5.96
CA GLU A 398 -8.31 -68.12 -5.37
C GLU A 398 -6.95 -67.42 -5.31
N LEU A 399 -6.73 -66.42 -6.19
CA LEU A 399 -5.57 -65.53 -6.12
C LEU A 399 -5.86 -64.46 -5.07
N THR A 400 -5.28 -64.59 -3.89
CA THR A 400 -5.14 -63.47 -2.96
C THR A 400 -4.10 -62.50 -3.50
N PRO A 401 -4.38 -61.20 -3.61
CA PRO A 401 -3.39 -60.23 -4.08
C PRO A 401 -2.32 -60.02 -3.01
N MET A 402 -1.14 -60.59 -3.20
CA MET A 402 0.06 -60.14 -2.49
C MET A 402 0.71 -59.01 -3.30
N MET A 403 0.23 -57.80 -3.12
CA MET A 403 0.97 -56.62 -3.54
C MET A 403 1.94 -56.24 -2.43
N THR A 404 3.20 -56.41 -2.69
CA THR A 404 4.27 -56.04 -1.77
C THR A 404 4.57 -54.53 -1.82
N GLU A 405 4.83 -53.98 -0.67
CA GLU A 405 5.13 -52.54 -0.39
C GLU A 405 6.31 -51.94 -1.19
N GLY A 406 6.88 -52.69 -2.15
CA GLY A 406 8.08 -52.24 -2.90
C GLY A 406 7.82 -51.25 -4.02
N ALA A 407 6.66 -51.26 -4.68
CA ALA A 407 6.38 -50.40 -5.83
C ALA A 407 6.04 -48.95 -5.44
N ALA A 408 5.37 -48.76 -4.28
CA ALA A 408 5.04 -47.43 -3.76
C ALA A 408 6.31 -46.62 -3.34
N LEU A 409 7.37 -47.29 -2.90
CA LEU A 409 8.62 -46.64 -2.49
C LEU A 409 9.44 -46.09 -3.68
N LEU A 410 9.31 -46.64 -4.87
CA LEU A 410 10.06 -46.14 -6.06
C LEU A 410 9.44 -44.89 -6.69
N LEU A 411 8.12 -44.70 -6.60
CA LEU A 411 7.43 -43.50 -7.07
C LEU A 411 7.70 -42.29 -6.18
N LEU A 412 7.71 -42.48 -4.86
CA LEU A 412 8.11 -41.41 -3.92
C LEU A 412 9.59 -41.01 -4.11
N ALA A 413 10.48 -41.94 -4.44
CA ALA A 413 11.89 -41.67 -4.70
C ALA A 413 12.10 -40.87 -6.02
N GLY A 414 11.30 -41.11 -7.06
CA GLY A 414 11.37 -40.38 -8.34
C GLY A 414 10.93 -38.93 -8.21
N ILE A 415 9.82 -38.69 -7.52
CA ILE A 415 9.28 -37.32 -7.29
C ILE A 415 10.21 -36.54 -6.36
N ILE A 416 10.79 -37.16 -5.34
CA ILE A 416 11.76 -36.53 -4.43
C ILE A 416 13.07 -36.17 -5.16
N LEU A 417 13.52 -36.98 -6.11
CA LEU A 417 14.74 -36.73 -6.88
C LEU A 417 14.57 -35.57 -7.89
N ILE A 418 13.39 -35.41 -8.49
CA ILE A 418 13.09 -34.28 -9.38
C ILE A 418 12.95 -33.01 -8.56
N GLY A 419 12.24 -33.04 -7.41
CA GLY A 419 12.13 -31.90 -6.50
C GLY A 419 13.47 -31.45 -5.91
N ARG A 420 14.37 -32.38 -5.57
CA ARG A 420 15.74 -32.06 -5.09
C ARG A 420 16.66 -31.49 -6.18
N ARG A 421 16.58 -31.96 -7.41
CA ARG A 421 17.35 -31.39 -8.52
C ARG A 421 16.94 -29.97 -8.88
N LEU A 422 15.66 -29.62 -8.71
CA LEU A 422 15.18 -28.24 -8.91
C LEU A 422 15.59 -27.32 -7.74
N ALA A 423 15.60 -27.81 -6.52
CA ALA A 423 16.04 -27.06 -5.34
C ALA A 423 17.58 -26.80 -5.34
N ASP A 424 18.38 -27.79 -5.75
CA ASP A 424 19.85 -27.64 -5.84
C ASP A 424 20.31 -26.72 -6.98
N ARG A 425 19.54 -26.61 -8.08
CA ARG A 425 19.79 -25.62 -9.14
C ARG A 425 19.57 -24.18 -8.66
N LYS A 426 18.62 -23.96 -7.75
CA LYS A 426 18.39 -22.62 -7.15
C LYS A 426 19.48 -22.21 -6.14
N ARG A 427 20.13 -23.18 -5.46
CA ARG A 427 21.21 -22.87 -4.50
C ARG A 427 22.58 -22.60 -5.13
N ARG A 428 22.80 -22.94 -6.40
CA ARG A 428 24.06 -22.68 -7.11
C ARG A 428 24.08 -21.37 -7.93
N LYS A 429 23.02 -20.58 -7.86
CA LYS A 429 22.90 -19.26 -8.52
C LYS A 429 22.72 -18.09 -7.52
N LYS A 430 23.15 -18.28 -6.28
CA LYS A 430 23.33 -17.16 -5.33
C LYS A 430 24.81 -17.08 -4.94
#